data_c77a7d28ac96a7024d07e23aeb4a0630
#
_entry.id   c77a7d28ac96a7024d07e23aeb4a0630
#
_cell.length_a   1.000
_cell.length_b   1.000
_cell.length_c   1.000
_cell.angle_alpha   90.00
_cell.angle_beta   90.00
_cell.angle_gamma   90.00
#
_symmetry.space_group_name_H-M   'P 1'
#
loop_
_entity.id
_entity.type
_entity.pdbx_description
1 polymer ?
#
loop_
_entity_poly.entity_id
_entity_poly.type
_entity_poly.pdbx_seq_one_letter_code
_entity_poly.pdbx_strand_id
1 'polypeptide(L)'
;MTVRTPRARLSHLGFYVKDLDAQADFYKRVFRLVETDRGVSGAGDPIVFLTGDSAEHHQLVLTAGLPDDASRTWLNQVSFRVGSLEELQTFHAWLGECGVAPSATVSHGNAWSIYFPDPETNNVEVYATSPWYVPQPFRIPIDLTRPVDELLAETYESVKDNGSFTPVEEWAHDIETRLQADAPMPQGSQSRS
;
A
#
# COMPACT_ATOMS: atom_id res chain seq x y z
N MET A 1 20.22 21.95 25.29
CA MET A 1 18.90 21.96 24.65
C MET A 1 18.78 20.70 23.83
N THR A 2 17.87 19.80 24.16
CA THR A 2 17.63 18.58 23.38
C THR A 2 16.82 18.98 22.16
N VAL A 3 17.37 18.81 20.96
CA VAL A 3 16.65 19.07 19.70
C VAL A 3 15.65 17.93 19.51
N ARG A 4 14.35 18.26 19.54
CA ARG A 4 13.30 17.29 19.25
C ARG A 4 13.17 17.16 17.73
N THR A 5 13.41 15.98 17.20
CA THR A 5 13.28 15.72 15.78
C THR A 5 11.81 15.77 15.34
N PRO A 6 11.42 16.57 14.33
CA PRO A 6 10.07 16.56 13.83
C PRO A 6 9.74 15.21 13.18
N ARG A 7 8.50 14.76 13.31
CA ARG A 7 8.01 13.53 12.67
C ARG A 7 7.77 13.79 11.19
N ALA A 8 8.53 13.14 10.32
CA ALA A 8 8.22 13.10 8.91
C ALA A 8 7.12 12.06 8.63
N ARG A 9 6.26 12.33 7.66
CA ARG A 9 5.24 11.41 7.15
C ARG A 9 5.60 11.00 5.74
N LEU A 10 5.33 9.74 5.39
CA LEU A 10 5.40 9.31 4.00
C LEU A 10 4.29 10.06 3.23
N SER A 11 4.67 10.77 2.17
CA SER A 11 3.77 11.55 1.34
C SER A 11 3.62 10.92 -0.05
N HIS A 12 4.73 10.59 -0.68
CA HIS A 12 4.72 10.06 -2.05
C HIS A 12 5.77 8.97 -2.25
N LEU A 13 5.58 8.18 -3.30
CA LEU A 13 6.49 7.15 -3.78
C LEU A 13 6.85 7.43 -5.23
N GLY A 14 8.14 7.34 -5.58
CA GLY A 14 8.62 7.38 -6.97
C GLY A 14 9.30 6.08 -7.37
N PHE A 15 9.07 5.60 -8.60
CA PHE A 15 9.77 4.45 -9.16
C PHE A 15 9.98 4.56 -10.67
N TYR A 16 10.97 3.84 -11.15
CA TYR A 16 11.29 3.79 -12.56
C TYR A 16 10.41 2.81 -13.31
N VAL A 17 10.06 3.17 -14.55
CA VAL A 17 9.20 2.40 -15.44
C VAL A 17 9.81 2.32 -16.84
N LYS A 18 9.43 1.30 -17.63
CA LYS A 18 9.85 1.13 -19.02
C LYS A 18 8.98 1.99 -19.95
N ASP A 19 7.67 1.84 -19.85
CA ASP A 19 6.68 2.57 -20.62
C ASP A 19 5.91 3.54 -19.72
N LEU A 20 6.36 4.80 -19.72
CA LEU A 20 5.83 5.84 -18.87
C LEU A 20 4.35 6.13 -19.14
N ASP A 21 3.93 6.13 -20.41
CA ASP A 21 2.57 6.45 -20.80
C ASP A 21 1.60 5.31 -20.44
N ALA A 22 1.97 4.06 -20.74
CA ALA A 22 1.15 2.90 -20.36
C ALA A 22 0.96 2.79 -18.84
N GLN A 23 2.01 3.05 -18.07
CA GLN A 23 1.95 3.05 -16.61
C GLN A 23 1.09 4.20 -16.08
N ALA A 24 1.30 5.43 -16.57
CA ALA A 24 0.51 6.58 -16.15
C ALA A 24 -0.99 6.37 -16.47
N ASP A 25 -1.32 5.88 -17.66
CA ASP A 25 -2.69 5.60 -18.07
C ASP A 25 -3.34 4.50 -17.23
N PHE A 26 -2.58 3.47 -16.84
CA PHE A 26 -3.06 2.43 -15.93
C PHE A 26 -3.46 3.02 -14.57
N TYR A 27 -2.58 3.78 -13.91
CA TYR A 27 -2.85 4.34 -12.60
C TYR A 27 -3.97 5.40 -12.64
N LYS A 28 -4.03 6.23 -13.70
CA LYS A 28 -5.15 7.17 -13.92
C LYS A 28 -6.48 6.43 -14.08
N ARG A 29 -6.52 5.35 -14.87
CA ARG A 29 -7.74 4.60 -15.15
C ARG A 29 -8.20 3.77 -13.95
N VAL A 30 -7.31 3.00 -13.33
CA VAL A 30 -7.66 2.06 -12.26
C VAL A 30 -7.95 2.79 -10.95
N PHE A 31 -7.14 3.78 -10.59
CA PHE A 31 -7.23 4.50 -9.32
C PHE A 31 -7.85 5.88 -9.44
N ARG A 32 -8.25 6.30 -10.66
CA ARG A 32 -8.77 7.64 -10.95
C ARG A 32 -7.82 8.76 -10.50
N LEU A 33 -6.51 8.50 -10.58
CA LEU A 33 -5.52 9.53 -10.29
C LEU A 33 -5.53 10.62 -11.37
N VAL A 34 -5.21 11.82 -10.96
CA VAL A 34 -5.06 12.97 -11.85
C VAL A 34 -3.57 13.21 -12.10
N GLU A 35 -3.20 13.39 -13.37
CA GLU A 35 -1.87 13.87 -13.74
C GLU A 35 -1.78 15.37 -13.40
N THR A 36 -0.93 15.70 -12.43
CA THR A 36 -0.72 17.08 -11.99
C THR A 36 0.31 17.78 -12.84
N ASP A 37 1.39 17.07 -13.16
CA ASP A 37 2.48 17.57 -13.98
C ASP A 37 3.18 16.45 -14.75
N ARG A 38 3.82 16.88 -15.84
CA ARG A 38 4.70 16.03 -16.68
C ARG A 38 5.90 16.86 -17.15
N GLY A 39 7.06 16.24 -17.24
CA GLY A 39 8.26 16.96 -17.66
C GLY A 39 9.45 16.05 -17.84
N VAL A 40 10.63 16.63 -17.63
CA VAL A 40 11.92 15.95 -17.67
C VAL A 40 12.61 16.15 -16.32
N SER A 41 13.09 15.08 -15.72
CA SER A 41 13.81 15.10 -14.44
C SER A 41 15.16 15.82 -14.55
N GLY A 42 15.77 16.14 -13.41
CA GLY A 42 17.13 16.68 -13.40
C GLY A 42 18.21 15.77 -13.98
N ALA A 43 17.91 14.47 -14.12
CA ALA A 43 18.76 13.48 -14.77
C ALA A 43 18.53 13.37 -16.30
N GLY A 44 17.48 14.02 -16.82
CA GLY A 44 17.13 13.99 -18.24
C GLY A 44 16.04 12.98 -18.61
N ASP A 45 15.48 12.26 -17.64
CA ASP A 45 14.47 11.24 -17.89
C ASP A 45 13.05 11.85 -17.90
N PRO A 46 12.14 11.40 -18.79
CA PRO A 46 10.73 11.76 -18.74
C PRO A 46 10.09 11.34 -17.40
N ILE A 47 9.24 12.21 -16.85
CA ILE A 47 8.63 12.02 -15.52
C ILE A 47 7.18 12.48 -15.50
N VAL A 48 6.33 11.77 -14.77
CA VAL A 48 4.92 12.06 -14.57
C VAL A 48 4.59 12.05 -13.08
N PHE A 49 3.77 13.00 -12.66
CA PHE A 49 3.28 13.16 -11.30
C PHE A 49 1.78 12.92 -11.24
N LEU A 50 1.33 12.03 -10.34
CA LEU A 50 -0.06 11.61 -10.21
C LEU A 50 -0.55 11.78 -8.78
N THR A 51 -1.79 12.27 -8.60
CA THR A 51 -2.42 12.39 -7.28
C THR A 51 -3.87 11.91 -7.29
N GLY A 52 -4.32 11.39 -6.16
CA GLY A 52 -5.71 11.13 -5.81
C GLY A 52 -6.19 12.01 -4.65
N ASP A 53 -5.35 12.92 -4.17
CA ASP A 53 -5.64 13.81 -3.04
C ASP A 53 -5.35 15.27 -3.41
N SER A 54 -6.36 16.13 -3.29
CA SER A 54 -6.22 17.57 -3.61
C SER A 54 -5.30 18.33 -2.67
N ALA A 55 -4.95 17.78 -1.52
CA ALA A 55 -4.00 18.36 -0.58
C ALA A 55 -2.54 18.03 -0.92
N GLU A 56 -2.31 17.04 -1.79
CA GLU A 56 -0.98 16.57 -2.18
C GLU A 56 -0.75 16.82 -3.67
N HIS A 57 0.34 17.51 -4.02
CA HIS A 57 0.70 17.72 -5.42
C HIS A 57 0.83 16.38 -6.16
N HIS A 58 1.42 15.38 -5.52
CA HIS A 58 1.54 14.03 -6.04
C HIS A 58 1.68 13.01 -4.91
N GLN A 59 1.15 11.83 -5.14
CA GLN A 59 1.31 10.65 -4.28
C GLN A 59 2.11 9.58 -5.00
N LEU A 60 2.10 9.58 -6.34
CA LEU A 60 2.85 8.67 -7.18
C LEU A 60 3.67 9.44 -8.21
N VAL A 61 4.93 9.06 -8.36
CA VAL A 61 5.85 9.61 -9.37
C VAL A 61 6.37 8.46 -10.23
N LEU A 62 6.15 8.57 -11.52
CA LEU A 62 6.65 7.61 -12.50
C LEU A 62 7.78 8.26 -13.30
N THR A 63 8.92 7.61 -13.40
CA THR A 63 10.09 8.11 -14.15
C THR A 63 10.50 7.05 -15.17
N ALA A 64 10.60 7.45 -16.44
CA ALA A 64 11.14 6.57 -17.48
C ALA A 64 12.60 6.21 -17.18
N GLY A 65 13.08 5.08 -17.71
CA GLY A 65 14.49 4.71 -17.61
C GLY A 65 14.75 3.36 -16.94
N LEU A 66 13.70 2.59 -16.64
CA LEU A 66 13.91 1.19 -16.25
C LEU A 66 14.44 0.42 -17.48
N PRO A 67 15.61 -0.26 -17.40
CA PRO A 67 16.15 -1.01 -18.51
C PRO A 67 15.21 -2.13 -18.99
N ASP A 68 15.16 -2.39 -20.31
CA ASP A 68 14.31 -3.41 -20.92
C ASP A 68 14.60 -4.83 -20.40
N ASP A 69 15.87 -5.11 -20.08
CA ASP A 69 16.34 -6.39 -19.54
C ASP A 69 16.17 -6.51 -18.03
N ALA A 70 15.63 -5.49 -17.36
CA ALA A 70 15.30 -5.57 -15.93
C ALA A 70 14.25 -6.66 -15.71
N SER A 71 14.70 -7.78 -15.15
CA SER A 71 13.83 -8.93 -14.85
C SER A 71 13.05 -8.77 -13.54
N ARG A 72 13.39 -7.77 -12.74
CA ARG A 72 12.78 -7.49 -11.45
C ARG A 72 12.93 -6.03 -11.06
N THR A 73 11.85 -5.42 -10.63
CA THR A 73 11.91 -4.10 -9.98
C THR A 73 12.34 -4.26 -8.52
N TRP A 74 12.96 -3.22 -7.95
CA TRP A 74 13.28 -3.17 -6.52
C TRP A 74 12.04 -2.95 -5.64
N LEU A 75 10.92 -2.55 -6.27
CA LEU A 75 9.65 -2.32 -5.61
C LEU A 75 8.98 -3.67 -5.33
N ASN A 76 8.71 -3.97 -4.06
CA ASN A 76 7.98 -5.18 -3.68
C ASN A 76 6.50 -5.03 -4.00
N GLN A 77 5.89 -3.89 -3.61
CA GLN A 77 4.49 -3.58 -3.88
C GLN A 77 4.20 -2.09 -3.73
N VAL A 78 3.13 -1.63 -4.40
CA VAL A 78 2.47 -0.35 -4.15
C VAL A 78 1.11 -0.66 -3.54
N SER A 79 0.81 -0.11 -2.35
CA SER A 79 -0.44 -0.38 -1.65
C SER A 79 -1.30 0.86 -1.55
N PHE A 80 -2.58 0.71 -1.93
CA PHE A 80 -3.63 1.72 -1.79
C PHE A 80 -4.64 1.24 -0.76
N ARG A 81 -5.14 2.16 0.07
CA ARG A 81 -6.14 1.84 1.09
C ARG A 81 -7.50 2.41 0.72
N VAL A 82 -8.54 1.60 0.90
CA VAL A 82 -9.95 2.03 0.88
C VAL A 82 -10.52 2.05 2.29
N GLY A 83 -11.69 2.67 2.47
CA GLY A 83 -12.24 2.97 3.79
C GLY A 83 -12.89 1.78 4.49
N SER A 84 -13.38 0.78 3.73
CA SER A 84 -14.11 -0.36 4.30
C SER A 84 -14.03 -1.63 3.43
N LEU A 85 -14.51 -2.76 3.95
CA LEU A 85 -14.62 -4.01 3.21
C LEU A 85 -15.61 -3.89 2.03
N GLU A 86 -16.70 -3.14 2.19
CA GLU A 86 -17.66 -2.86 1.12
C GLU A 86 -17.03 -2.05 -0.02
N GLU A 87 -16.19 -1.07 0.32
CA GLU A 87 -15.44 -0.33 -0.69
C GLU A 87 -14.41 -1.23 -1.38
N LEU A 88 -13.79 -2.16 -0.65
CA LEU A 88 -12.88 -3.14 -1.24
C LEU A 88 -13.60 -4.07 -2.22
N GLN A 89 -14.80 -4.54 -1.88
CA GLN A 89 -15.64 -5.33 -2.79
C GLN A 89 -16.06 -4.53 -4.03
N THR A 90 -16.40 -3.25 -3.84
CA THR A 90 -16.71 -2.33 -4.94
C THR A 90 -15.49 -2.16 -5.85
N PHE A 91 -14.30 -2.01 -5.27
CA PHE A 91 -13.06 -1.90 -6.03
C PHE A 91 -12.73 -3.22 -6.75
N HIS A 92 -13.00 -4.38 -6.13
CA HIS A 92 -12.84 -5.68 -6.78
C HIS A 92 -13.69 -5.80 -8.06
N ALA A 93 -14.95 -5.38 -7.99
CA ALA A 93 -15.83 -5.34 -9.17
C ALA A 93 -15.31 -4.35 -10.23
N TRP A 94 -14.85 -3.16 -9.79
CA TRP A 94 -14.26 -2.14 -10.66
C TRP A 94 -13.02 -2.62 -11.43
N LEU A 95 -12.17 -3.45 -10.82
CA LEU A 95 -11.03 -4.05 -11.52
C LEU A 95 -11.49 -4.88 -12.73
N GLY A 96 -12.59 -5.61 -12.60
CA GLY A 96 -13.20 -6.34 -13.73
C GLY A 96 -13.63 -5.42 -14.87
N GLU A 97 -14.26 -4.28 -14.56
CA GLU A 97 -14.63 -3.26 -15.55
C GLU A 97 -13.38 -2.62 -16.21
N CYS A 98 -12.27 -2.52 -15.47
CA CYS A 98 -10.99 -2.08 -16.01
C CYS A 98 -10.24 -3.17 -16.81
N GLY A 99 -10.77 -4.40 -16.91
CA GLY A 99 -10.08 -5.51 -17.55
C GLY A 99 -8.82 -5.98 -16.80
N VAL A 100 -8.77 -5.77 -15.49
CA VAL A 100 -7.65 -6.16 -14.61
C VAL A 100 -8.08 -7.37 -13.78
N ALA A 101 -7.37 -8.48 -13.91
CA ALA A 101 -7.64 -9.68 -13.14
C ALA A 101 -6.83 -9.68 -11.84
N PRO A 102 -7.45 -9.89 -10.67
CA PRO A 102 -6.73 -10.13 -9.44
C PRO A 102 -5.84 -11.37 -9.53
N SER A 103 -4.62 -11.28 -9.00
CA SER A 103 -3.73 -12.42 -8.79
C SER A 103 -4.04 -13.15 -7.49
N ALA A 104 -4.58 -12.45 -6.50
CA ALA A 104 -5.02 -13.01 -5.22
C ALA A 104 -6.00 -12.06 -4.50
N THR A 105 -6.92 -12.66 -3.74
CA THR A 105 -7.72 -11.98 -2.71
C THR A 105 -7.49 -12.69 -1.38
N VAL A 106 -7.11 -11.96 -0.34
CA VAL A 106 -6.64 -12.55 0.92
C VAL A 106 -7.12 -11.76 2.14
N SER A 107 -7.24 -12.46 3.26
CA SER A 107 -7.29 -11.85 4.59
C SER A 107 -5.92 -11.98 5.26
N HIS A 108 -5.43 -10.88 5.80
CA HIS A 108 -4.28 -10.81 6.68
C HIS A 108 -4.68 -10.79 8.17
N GLY A 109 -5.95 -11.05 8.47
CA GLY A 109 -6.52 -10.92 9.80
C GLY A 109 -6.73 -9.47 10.22
N ASN A 110 -5.72 -8.61 10.05
CA ASN A 110 -5.79 -7.18 10.31
C ASN A 110 -6.21 -6.32 9.09
N ALA A 111 -6.30 -6.94 7.92
CA ALA A 111 -6.74 -6.30 6.68
C ALA A 111 -7.24 -7.35 5.68
N TRP A 112 -8.03 -6.92 4.71
CA TRP A 112 -8.40 -7.67 3.51
C TRP A 112 -7.76 -7.00 2.31
N SER A 113 -7.18 -7.78 1.40
CA SER A 113 -6.39 -7.26 0.29
C SER A 113 -6.75 -7.93 -1.04
N ILE A 114 -6.68 -7.13 -2.10
CA ILE A 114 -6.67 -7.56 -3.49
C ILE A 114 -5.28 -7.29 -4.04
N TYR A 115 -4.65 -8.29 -4.62
CA TYR A 115 -3.37 -8.16 -5.32
C TYR A 115 -3.58 -8.32 -6.83
N PHE A 116 -2.91 -7.51 -7.62
CA PHE A 116 -2.92 -7.58 -9.09
C PHE A 116 -1.66 -6.93 -9.66
N PRO A 117 -1.22 -7.32 -10.87
CA PRO A 117 -0.08 -6.68 -11.53
C PRO A 117 -0.49 -5.37 -12.21
N ASP A 118 0.41 -4.41 -12.23
CA ASP A 118 0.37 -3.31 -13.18
C ASP A 118 0.89 -3.77 -14.58
N PRO A 119 0.93 -2.90 -15.63
CA PRO A 119 1.38 -3.28 -16.96
C PRO A 119 2.83 -3.81 -17.01
N GLU A 120 3.67 -3.44 -16.08
CA GLU A 120 5.06 -3.91 -15.98
C GLU A 120 5.27 -4.99 -14.92
N THR A 121 4.17 -5.61 -14.47
CA THR A 121 4.14 -6.70 -13.48
C THR A 121 4.58 -6.31 -12.07
N ASN A 122 4.62 -5.00 -11.75
CA ASN A 122 4.76 -4.60 -10.36
C ASN A 122 3.53 -5.05 -9.57
N ASN A 123 3.76 -5.55 -8.36
CA ASN A 123 2.66 -5.96 -7.51
C ASN A 123 1.93 -4.74 -6.93
N VAL A 124 0.64 -4.66 -7.21
CA VAL A 124 -0.24 -3.62 -6.67
C VAL A 124 -1.20 -4.27 -5.68
N GLU A 125 -1.38 -3.61 -4.55
CA GLU A 125 -2.32 -4.01 -3.52
C GLU A 125 -3.39 -2.94 -3.32
N VAL A 126 -4.64 -3.36 -3.17
CA VAL A 126 -5.69 -2.52 -2.59
C VAL A 126 -6.22 -3.21 -1.34
N TYR A 127 -6.29 -2.49 -0.23
CA TYR A 127 -6.67 -3.10 1.03
C TYR A 127 -7.63 -2.24 1.85
N ALA A 128 -8.41 -2.92 2.70
CA ALA A 128 -9.19 -2.33 3.79
C ALA A 128 -8.72 -2.91 5.12
N THR A 129 -8.67 -2.08 6.16
CA THR A 129 -8.35 -2.56 7.52
C THR A 129 -9.51 -3.31 8.13
N SER A 130 -9.23 -4.39 8.86
CA SER A 130 -10.22 -5.10 9.66
C SER A 130 -10.35 -4.48 11.07
N PRO A 131 -11.41 -4.83 11.83
CA PRO A 131 -11.56 -4.39 13.22
C PRO A 131 -10.55 -5.01 14.19
N TRP A 132 -9.67 -5.89 13.74
CA TRP A 132 -8.78 -6.68 14.59
C TRP A 132 -7.31 -6.49 14.22
N TYR A 133 -6.47 -6.80 15.17
CA TYR A 133 -5.04 -6.97 14.96
C TYR A 133 -4.62 -8.40 15.30
N VAL A 134 -3.77 -8.97 14.46
CA VAL A 134 -2.99 -10.17 14.73
C VAL A 134 -1.57 -9.98 14.21
N PRO A 135 -0.57 -10.65 14.82
CA PRO A 135 0.82 -10.59 14.35
C PRO A 135 0.95 -11.03 12.89
N GLN A 136 1.81 -10.36 12.17
CA GLN A 136 2.15 -10.69 10.79
C GLN A 136 3.48 -11.46 10.74
N PRO A 137 3.66 -12.32 9.71
CA PRO A 137 2.78 -12.54 8.57
C PRO A 137 1.61 -13.48 8.88
N PHE A 138 0.41 -13.10 8.47
CA PHE A 138 -0.80 -13.92 8.46
C PHE A 138 -1.47 -13.79 7.11
N ARG A 139 -1.88 -14.90 6.48
CA ARG A 139 -2.50 -14.85 5.15
C ARG A 139 -3.36 -16.08 4.89
N ILE A 140 -4.65 -15.83 4.60
CA ILE A 140 -5.60 -16.85 4.12
C ILE A 140 -6.32 -16.35 2.87
N PRO A 141 -6.63 -17.19 1.87
CA PRO A 141 -7.47 -16.80 0.74
C PRO A 141 -8.89 -16.44 1.21
N ILE A 142 -9.50 -15.46 0.56
CA ILE A 142 -10.91 -15.09 0.76
C ILE A 142 -11.62 -14.89 -0.58
N ASP A 143 -12.93 -15.02 -0.58
CA ASP A 143 -13.78 -14.72 -1.73
C ASP A 143 -14.55 -13.41 -1.50
N LEU A 144 -14.06 -12.32 -2.09
CA LEU A 144 -14.66 -10.98 -1.96
C LEU A 144 -16.04 -10.84 -2.62
N THR A 145 -16.56 -11.86 -3.29
CA THR A 145 -17.93 -11.83 -3.84
C THR A 145 -18.99 -12.22 -2.81
N ARG A 146 -18.56 -12.73 -1.65
CA ARG A 146 -19.46 -13.14 -0.56
C ARG A 146 -19.96 -11.94 0.25
N PRO A 147 -21.10 -12.08 0.97
CA PRO A 147 -21.61 -11.04 1.86
C PRO A 147 -20.58 -10.57 2.89
N VAL A 148 -20.61 -9.27 3.21
CA VAL A 148 -19.68 -8.63 4.16
C VAL A 148 -19.71 -9.27 5.54
N ASP A 149 -20.90 -9.56 6.05
CA ASP A 149 -21.11 -10.20 7.35
C ASP A 149 -20.51 -11.59 7.43
N GLU A 150 -20.56 -12.36 6.35
CA GLU A 150 -19.91 -13.67 6.27
C GLU A 150 -18.38 -13.54 6.27
N LEU A 151 -17.83 -12.59 5.52
CA LEU A 151 -16.39 -12.33 5.49
C LEU A 151 -15.85 -11.83 6.82
N LEU A 152 -16.62 -10.97 7.50
CA LEU A 152 -16.31 -10.53 8.86
C LEU A 152 -16.27 -11.71 9.83
N ALA A 153 -17.33 -12.54 9.82
CA ALA A 153 -17.41 -13.72 10.69
C ALA A 153 -16.27 -14.71 10.41
N GLU A 154 -15.98 -15.02 9.16
CA GLU A 154 -14.89 -15.92 8.76
C GLU A 154 -13.52 -15.38 9.20
N THR A 155 -13.29 -14.08 8.99
CA THR A 155 -12.04 -13.45 9.44
C THR A 155 -11.91 -13.52 10.95
N TYR A 156 -12.97 -13.19 11.71
CA TYR A 156 -12.97 -13.29 13.17
C TYR A 156 -12.66 -14.72 13.64
N GLU A 157 -13.35 -15.73 13.11
CA GLU A 157 -13.12 -17.13 13.45
C GLU A 157 -11.68 -17.59 13.18
N SER A 158 -11.05 -17.05 12.12
CA SER A 158 -9.68 -17.40 11.77
C SER A 158 -8.61 -16.80 12.68
N VAL A 159 -8.95 -15.74 13.45
CA VAL A 159 -7.98 -14.98 14.25
C VAL A 159 -8.25 -14.99 15.76
N LYS A 160 -9.48 -15.25 16.22
CA LYS A 160 -9.91 -15.11 17.62
C LYS A 160 -9.08 -15.92 18.61
N ASP A 161 -8.56 -17.07 18.21
CA ASP A 161 -7.74 -17.97 19.05
C ASP A 161 -6.24 -17.67 18.94
N ASN A 162 -5.85 -16.63 18.19
CA ASN A 162 -4.45 -16.20 18.17
C ASN A 162 -4.11 -15.52 19.50
N GLY A 163 -3.05 -15.99 20.17
CA GLY A 163 -2.66 -15.52 21.51
C GLY A 163 -2.30 -14.04 21.62
N SER A 164 -2.16 -13.34 20.47
CA SER A 164 -1.92 -11.91 20.38
C SER A 164 -3.04 -11.16 19.65
N PHE A 165 -4.21 -11.79 19.52
CA PHE A 165 -5.41 -11.13 18.97
C PHE A 165 -5.85 -9.99 19.88
N THR A 166 -6.16 -8.82 19.29
CA THR A 166 -6.67 -7.64 19.99
C THR A 166 -7.53 -6.79 19.06
N PRO A 167 -8.49 -6.00 19.58
CA PRO A 167 -9.16 -4.97 18.79
C PRO A 167 -8.15 -3.99 18.16
N VAL A 168 -8.42 -3.55 16.94
CA VAL A 168 -7.49 -2.66 16.21
C VAL A 168 -7.28 -1.33 16.92
N GLU A 169 -8.29 -0.83 17.64
CA GLU A 169 -8.20 0.41 18.42
C GLU A 169 -7.19 0.29 19.58
N GLU A 170 -7.15 -0.85 20.26
CA GLU A 170 -6.18 -1.10 21.34
C GLU A 170 -4.76 -1.17 20.79
N TRP A 171 -4.57 -1.89 19.69
CA TRP A 171 -3.29 -1.93 19.00
C TRP A 171 -2.86 -0.53 18.52
N ALA A 172 -3.76 0.24 17.92
CA ALA A 172 -3.49 1.61 17.46
C ALA A 172 -3.09 2.52 18.62
N HIS A 173 -3.74 2.39 19.79
CA HIS A 173 -3.39 3.13 21.00
C HIS A 173 -1.99 2.77 21.51
N ASP A 174 -1.61 1.49 21.52
CA ASP A 174 -0.26 1.07 21.88
C ASP A 174 0.79 1.66 20.92
N ILE A 175 0.54 1.58 19.61
CA ILE A 175 1.43 2.16 18.60
C ILE A 175 1.57 3.69 18.80
N GLU A 176 0.45 4.41 19.03
CA GLU A 176 0.51 5.86 19.25
C GLU A 176 1.32 6.19 20.52
N THR A 177 1.14 5.43 21.60
CA THR A 177 1.90 5.57 22.85
C THR A 177 3.40 5.37 22.60
N ARG A 178 3.78 4.33 21.87
CA ARG A 178 5.18 4.05 21.50
C ARG A 178 5.77 5.11 20.59
N LEU A 179 4.97 5.66 19.69
CA LEU A 179 5.36 6.75 18.81
C LEU A 179 5.55 8.07 19.57
N GLN A 180 4.85 8.27 20.68
CA GLN A 180 4.98 9.48 21.53
C GLN A 180 6.12 9.34 22.54
N ALA A 181 6.46 8.13 22.94
CA ALA A 181 7.62 7.90 23.78
C ALA A 181 8.90 8.35 23.03
N ASP A 182 9.73 9.18 23.67
CA ASP A 182 11.06 9.50 23.16
C ASP A 182 11.88 8.18 23.15
N ALA A 183 11.84 7.45 22.05
CA ALA A 183 12.68 6.27 21.88
C ALA A 183 14.15 6.72 21.97
N PRO A 184 14.96 6.16 22.89
CA PRO A 184 16.38 6.47 22.91
C PRO A 184 16.98 6.08 21.56
N MET A 185 17.75 7.01 20.96
CA MET A 185 18.51 6.72 19.74
C MET A 185 19.34 5.45 19.99
N PRO A 186 19.33 4.46 19.06
CA PRO A 186 20.19 3.30 19.19
C PRO A 186 21.64 3.81 19.36
N GLN A 187 22.28 3.44 20.46
CA GLN A 187 23.69 3.77 20.69
C GLN A 187 24.45 3.12 19.53
N GLY A 188 25.10 3.97 18.73
CA GLY A 188 25.93 3.51 17.62
C GLY A 188 26.84 2.40 18.08
N SER A 189 26.88 1.30 17.36
CA SER A 189 27.85 0.24 17.56
C SER A 189 29.23 0.88 17.49
N GLN A 190 29.90 1.01 18.64
CA GLN A 190 31.30 1.37 18.65
C GLN A 190 32.03 0.30 17.83
N SER A 191 32.51 0.70 16.65
CA SER A 191 33.45 -0.10 15.86
C SER A 191 34.63 -0.42 16.77
N ARG A 192 34.74 -1.70 17.15
CA ARG A 192 35.97 -2.20 17.74
C ARG A 192 37.05 -2.13 16.64
N SER A 193 38.01 -1.27 16.87
CA SER A 193 39.32 -1.22 16.18
C SER A 193 40.07 -2.55 16.31
#